data_d3de3eb63bab6bf7f7aa4b0b11c30cf3
#
_entry.id   d3de3eb63bab6bf7f7aa4b0b11c30cf3
#
_cell.length_a   1.000
_cell.length_b   1.000
_cell.length_c   1.000
_cell.angle_alpha   90.00
_cell.angle_beta   90.00
_cell.angle_gamma   90.00
#
_symmetry.space_group_name_H-M   'P 1'
#
loop_
_entity.id
_entity.type
_entity.pdbx_description
1 polymer ?
#
loop_
_entity_poly.entity_id
_entity_poly.type
_entity_poly.pdbx_seq_one_letter_code
_entity_poly.pdbx_strand_id
1 'polypeptide(L)'
;MPVNNIVENNKQAEVEKRGWLRDKIIPLLTVLLVIAITVALFIYRDSVSELGNYGYLGAFLVSLIGNATIILPMPSFLILIALGATFNPALVGLSGGLGGTIGEMTCYLLGFSGRGIVQNKRMYDMAVRWLQKWGVWVIFVFAATPAPFDVMGMVAGLLRFPFWKFFLATLPGKIIKYIVLAYAGALGWEAVLRFFS
;
A
#
# COMPACT_ATOMS: atom_id res chain seq x y z
N MET A 1 45.50 -19.29 -16.79
CA MET A 1 44.42 -18.41 -16.26
C MET A 1 43.50 -19.31 -15.45
N PRO A 2 43.25 -19.04 -14.18
CA PRO A 2 42.50 -19.96 -13.33
C PRO A 2 41.01 -19.93 -13.71
N VAL A 3 40.45 -21.11 -13.91
CA VAL A 3 39.03 -21.39 -14.22
C VAL A 3 38.08 -20.77 -13.18
N ASN A 4 38.56 -20.56 -11.96
CA ASN A 4 37.81 -19.91 -10.87
C ASN A 4 37.34 -18.50 -11.20
N ASN A 5 38.12 -17.68 -11.91
CA ASN A 5 37.72 -16.30 -12.22
C ASN A 5 36.59 -16.23 -13.24
N ILE A 6 36.45 -17.22 -14.12
CA ILE A 6 35.34 -17.29 -15.10
C ILE A 6 34.03 -17.68 -14.42
N VAL A 7 34.10 -18.60 -13.46
CA VAL A 7 32.93 -19.06 -12.69
C VAL A 7 32.42 -17.94 -11.75
N GLU A 8 33.35 -17.20 -11.16
CA GLU A 8 33.00 -16.07 -10.28
C GLU A 8 32.39 -14.89 -11.06
N ASN A 9 32.94 -14.55 -12.22
CA ASN A 9 32.41 -13.54 -13.10
C ASN A 9 31.00 -13.90 -13.64
N ASN A 10 30.77 -15.16 -13.98
CA ASN A 10 29.46 -15.62 -14.43
C ASN A 10 28.42 -15.57 -13.29
N LYS A 11 28.79 -15.94 -12.07
CA LYS A 11 27.91 -15.81 -10.90
C LYS A 11 27.58 -14.36 -10.56
N GLN A 12 28.56 -13.46 -10.65
CA GLN A 12 28.33 -12.02 -10.44
C GLN A 12 27.41 -11.42 -11.51
N ALA A 13 27.59 -11.79 -12.78
CA ALA A 13 26.73 -11.35 -13.88
C ALA A 13 25.29 -11.89 -13.76
N GLU A 14 25.10 -13.11 -13.26
CA GLU A 14 23.76 -13.66 -12.98
C GLU A 14 23.09 -12.98 -11.79
N VAL A 15 23.82 -12.65 -10.74
CA VAL A 15 23.31 -11.93 -9.56
C VAL A 15 22.94 -10.51 -9.94
N GLU A 16 23.75 -9.86 -10.76
CA GLU A 16 23.50 -8.49 -11.25
C GLU A 16 22.29 -8.44 -12.20
N LYS A 17 22.14 -9.40 -13.12
CA LYS A 17 20.94 -9.54 -13.97
C LYS A 17 19.68 -9.82 -13.16
N ARG A 18 19.75 -10.68 -12.14
CA ARG A 18 18.62 -10.95 -11.23
C ARG A 18 18.25 -9.71 -10.40
N GLY A 19 19.24 -8.94 -9.96
CA GLY A 19 19.02 -7.68 -9.25
C GLY A 19 18.32 -6.67 -10.16
N TRP A 20 18.78 -6.48 -11.38
CA TRP A 20 18.19 -5.54 -12.34
C TRP A 20 16.75 -5.91 -12.73
N LEU A 21 16.46 -7.21 -12.94
CA LEU A 21 15.12 -7.72 -13.19
C LEU A 21 14.18 -7.44 -12.02
N ARG A 22 14.63 -7.68 -10.80
CA ARG A 22 13.82 -7.50 -9.59
C ARG A 22 13.58 -6.02 -9.28
N ASP A 23 14.59 -5.19 -9.45
CA ASP A 23 14.54 -3.80 -9.01
C ASP A 23 13.90 -2.87 -10.05
N LYS A 24 13.85 -3.25 -11.33
CA LYS A 24 13.30 -2.43 -12.40
C LYS A 24 12.10 -3.04 -13.12
N ILE A 25 12.17 -4.33 -13.48
CA ILE A 25 11.13 -4.95 -14.31
C ILE A 25 9.88 -5.30 -13.46
N ILE A 26 10.05 -5.83 -12.26
CA ILE A 26 8.91 -6.16 -11.40
C ILE A 26 8.08 -4.91 -11.05
N PRO A 27 8.67 -3.79 -10.57
CA PRO A 27 7.92 -2.57 -10.33
C PRO A 27 7.25 -2.03 -11.60
N LEU A 28 7.94 -2.07 -12.74
CA LEU A 28 7.38 -1.61 -14.01
C LEU A 28 6.17 -2.44 -14.44
N LEU A 29 6.26 -3.78 -14.37
CA LEU A 29 5.15 -4.68 -14.66
C LEU A 29 3.98 -4.48 -13.69
N THR A 30 4.27 -4.23 -12.42
CA THR A 30 3.25 -3.97 -11.40
C THR A 30 2.51 -2.67 -11.72
N VAL A 31 3.23 -1.60 -12.07
CA VAL A 31 2.63 -0.32 -12.47
C VAL A 31 1.79 -0.50 -13.75
N LEU A 32 2.30 -1.21 -14.75
CA LEU A 32 1.60 -1.50 -16.00
C LEU A 32 0.30 -2.31 -15.75
N LEU A 33 0.37 -3.33 -14.90
CA LEU A 33 -0.78 -4.13 -14.50
C LEU A 33 -1.84 -3.26 -13.80
N VAL A 34 -1.42 -2.38 -12.88
CA VAL A 34 -2.34 -1.49 -12.17
C VAL A 34 -2.98 -0.49 -13.13
N ILE A 35 -2.21 0.09 -14.05
CA ILE A 35 -2.75 0.96 -15.09
C ILE A 35 -3.76 0.19 -15.95
N ALA A 36 -3.43 -1.03 -16.37
CA ALA A 36 -4.34 -1.87 -17.16
C ALA A 36 -5.64 -2.18 -16.40
N ILE A 37 -5.56 -2.53 -15.11
CA ILE A 37 -6.73 -2.77 -14.26
C ILE A 37 -7.54 -1.48 -14.12
N THR A 38 -6.89 -0.34 -13.87
CA THR A 38 -7.55 0.96 -13.72
C THR A 38 -8.28 1.35 -15.01
N VAL A 39 -7.62 1.19 -16.16
CA VAL A 39 -8.22 1.45 -17.48
C VAL A 39 -9.39 0.49 -17.76
N ALA A 40 -9.24 -0.80 -17.44
CA ALA A 40 -10.30 -1.78 -17.60
C ALA A 40 -11.53 -1.45 -16.72
N LEU A 41 -11.32 -1.14 -15.44
CA LEU A 41 -12.40 -0.68 -14.53
C LEU A 41 -13.09 0.56 -15.07
N PHE A 42 -12.35 1.39 -15.77
CA PHE A 42 -12.84 2.63 -16.35
C PHE A 42 -13.67 2.40 -17.62
N ILE A 43 -13.19 1.54 -18.53
CA ILE A 43 -13.88 1.19 -19.77
C ILE A 43 -15.16 0.40 -19.48
N TYR A 44 -15.10 -0.53 -18.54
CA TYR A 44 -16.21 -1.42 -18.19
C TYR A 44 -17.02 -0.95 -16.97
N ARG A 45 -16.95 0.37 -16.61
CA ARG A 45 -17.56 0.88 -15.39
C ARG A 45 -19.06 0.59 -15.28
N ASP A 46 -19.80 0.64 -16.39
CA ASP A 46 -21.24 0.41 -16.39
C ASP A 46 -21.55 -1.07 -16.05
N SER A 47 -20.80 -2.01 -16.63
CA SER A 47 -20.88 -3.43 -16.27
C SER A 47 -20.35 -3.71 -14.86
N VAL A 48 -19.32 -2.98 -14.40
CA VAL A 48 -18.75 -3.10 -13.06
C VAL A 48 -19.69 -2.52 -12.01
N SER A 49 -20.44 -1.45 -12.33
CA SER A 49 -21.43 -0.87 -11.41
C SER A 49 -22.59 -1.83 -11.11
N GLU A 50 -22.94 -2.73 -12.03
CA GLU A 50 -23.93 -3.78 -11.83
C GLU A 50 -23.47 -4.88 -10.85
N LEU A 51 -22.14 -5.00 -10.61
CA LEU A 51 -21.57 -5.93 -9.62
C LEU A 51 -21.88 -5.52 -8.16
N GLY A 52 -22.48 -4.34 -7.91
CA GLY A 52 -22.98 -3.92 -6.60
C GLY A 52 -21.95 -4.08 -5.48
N ASN A 53 -22.26 -4.93 -4.50
CA ASN A 53 -21.41 -5.15 -3.32
C ASN A 53 -20.02 -5.74 -3.61
N TYR A 54 -19.81 -6.39 -4.76
CA TYR A 54 -18.49 -6.95 -5.14
C TYR A 54 -17.43 -5.87 -5.35
N GLY A 55 -17.81 -4.66 -5.76
CA GLY A 55 -16.90 -3.52 -5.87
C GLY A 55 -16.28 -3.12 -4.52
N TYR A 56 -17.07 -3.14 -3.46
CA TYR A 56 -16.61 -2.85 -2.09
C TYR A 56 -15.74 -3.99 -1.53
N LEU A 57 -16.10 -5.24 -1.84
CA LEU A 57 -15.25 -6.40 -1.51
C LEU A 57 -13.91 -6.31 -2.25
N GLY A 58 -13.91 -5.88 -3.51
CA GLY A 58 -12.70 -5.61 -4.29
C GLY A 58 -11.82 -4.55 -3.63
N ALA A 59 -12.41 -3.43 -3.19
CA ALA A 59 -11.69 -2.38 -2.44
C ALA A 59 -11.06 -2.93 -1.16
N PHE A 60 -11.79 -3.76 -0.41
CA PHE A 60 -11.29 -4.41 0.80
C PHE A 60 -10.10 -5.33 0.49
N LEU A 61 -10.25 -6.26 -0.47
CA LEU A 61 -9.22 -7.26 -0.79
C LEU A 61 -7.96 -6.62 -1.38
N VAL A 62 -8.10 -5.65 -2.29
CA VAL A 62 -6.98 -4.92 -2.89
C VAL A 62 -6.20 -4.17 -1.82
N SER A 63 -6.90 -3.52 -0.90
CA SER A 63 -6.26 -2.79 0.20
C SER A 63 -5.61 -3.74 1.20
N LEU A 64 -6.24 -4.88 1.50
CA LEU A 64 -5.69 -5.89 2.39
C LEU A 64 -4.39 -6.46 1.81
N ILE A 65 -4.42 -6.95 0.57
CA ILE A 65 -3.26 -7.55 -0.09
C ILE A 65 -2.17 -6.51 -0.31
N GLY A 66 -2.53 -5.31 -0.77
CA GLY A 66 -1.58 -4.23 -1.04
C GLY A 66 -0.84 -3.74 0.21
N ASN A 67 -1.49 -3.75 1.37
CA ASN A 67 -0.86 -3.37 2.64
C ASN A 67 -0.25 -4.57 3.39
N ALA A 68 -0.60 -5.81 3.04
CA ALA A 68 0.04 -7.00 3.61
C ALA A 68 1.39 -7.33 2.95
N THR A 69 1.64 -6.85 1.74
CA THR A 69 2.86 -7.11 0.97
C THR A 69 3.87 -5.98 1.11
N ILE A 70 4.89 -6.20 1.94
CA ILE A 70 6.01 -5.25 2.14
C ILE A 70 6.94 -5.20 0.92
N ILE A 71 7.00 -6.30 0.15
CA ILE A 71 8.00 -6.51 -0.93
C ILE A 71 7.52 -5.94 -2.26
N LEU A 72 6.22 -5.87 -2.49
CA LEU A 72 5.65 -5.33 -3.73
C LEU A 72 4.94 -4.01 -3.40
N PRO A 73 5.49 -2.87 -3.80
CA PRO A 73 4.76 -1.61 -3.72
C PRO A 73 3.61 -1.67 -4.72
N MET A 74 2.52 -2.30 -4.33
CA MET A 74 1.29 -2.25 -5.12
C MET A 74 0.71 -0.85 -4.96
N PRO A 75 0.52 -0.09 -6.05
CA PRO A 75 -0.17 1.19 -5.99
C PRO A 75 -1.68 0.96 -5.82
N SER A 76 -2.06 0.22 -4.75
CA SER A 76 -3.45 -0.08 -4.39
C SER A 76 -4.32 1.18 -4.26
N PHE A 77 -3.70 2.34 -3.96
CA PHE A 77 -4.38 3.62 -3.94
C PHE A 77 -4.93 4.04 -5.30
N LEU A 78 -4.28 3.69 -6.43
CA LEU A 78 -4.80 4.00 -7.77
C LEU A 78 -6.08 3.20 -8.07
N ILE A 79 -6.12 1.94 -7.65
CA ILE A 79 -7.32 1.11 -7.80
C ILE A 79 -8.47 1.66 -6.94
N LEU A 80 -8.17 2.13 -5.74
CA LEU A 80 -9.18 2.76 -4.87
C LEU A 80 -9.71 4.09 -5.44
N ILE A 81 -8.86 4.88 -6.08
CA ILE A 81 -9.27 6.09 -6.82
C ILE A 81 -10.23 5.70 -7.95
N ALA A 82 -9.89 4.67 -8.75
CA ALA A 82 -10.74 4.19 -9.84
C ALA A 82 -12.07 3.62 -9.34
N LEU A 83 -12.06 2.84 -8.25
CA LEU A 83 -13.28 2.33 -7.62
C LEU A 83 -14.13 3.46 -7.04
N GLY A 84 -13.52 4.51 -6.47
CA GLY A 84 -14.23 5.69 -5.99
C GLY A 84 -14.93 6.48 -7.09
N ALA A 85 -14.40 6.46 -8.32
CA ALA A 85 -15.04 7.05 -9.49
C ALA A 85 -16.26 6.26 -10.00
N THR A 86 -16.34 4.95 -9.64
CA THR A 86 -17.38 4.02 -10.13
C THR A 86 -18.44 3.75 -9.08
N PHE A 87 -18.04 3.62 -7.81
CA PHE A 87 -18.89 3.26 -6.69
C PHE A 87 -19.01 4.42 -5.69
N ASN A 88 -19.85 4.25 -4.66
CA ASN A 88 -19.95 5.25 -3.59
C ASN A 88 -18.60 5.43 -2.88
N PRO A 89 -17.98 6.63 -2.96
CA PRO A 89 -16.62 6.85 -2.47
C PRO A 89 -16.49 6.62 -0.96
N ALA A 90 -17.52 6.92 -0.18
CA ALA A 90 -17.49 6.71 1.27
C ALA A 90 -17.41 5.22 1.62
N LEU A 91 -18.19 4.36 0.92
CA LEU A 91 -18.20 2.92 1.13
C LEU A 91 -16.91 2.27 0.62
N VAL A 92 -16.37 2.74 -0.51
CA VAL A 92 -15.04 2.32 -1.02
C VAL A 92 -13.96 2.65 -0.01
N GLY A 93 -13.96 3.86 0.55
CA GLY A 93 -12.99 4.29 1.55
C GLY A 93 -13.11 3.51 2.87
N LEU A 94 -14.34 3.21 3.32
CA LEU A 94 -14.60 2.37 4.48
C LEU A 94 -14.07 0.94 4.28
N SER A 95 -14.46 0.29 3.19
CA SER A 95 -14.03 -1.08 2.87
C SER A 95 -12.52 -1.17 2.67
N GLY A 96 -11.93 -0.23 1.92
CA GLY A 96 -10.50 -0.13 1.73
C GLY A 96 -9.75 0.15 3.03
N GLY A 97 -10.29 1.02 3.90
CA GLY A 97 -9.72 1.34 5.21
C GLY A 97 -9.67 0.12 6.14
N LEU A 98 -10.74 -0.67 6.17
CA LEU A 98 -10.78 -1.94 6.91
C LEU A 98 -9.75 -2.94 6.37
N GLY A 99 -9.77 -3.20 5.06
CA GLY A 99 -8.81 -4.10 4.42
C GLY A 99 -7.37 -3.67 4.62
N GLY A 100 -7.07 -2.38 4.38
CA GLY A 100 -5.74 -1.81 4.57
C GLY A 100 -5.25 -1.86 6.01
N THR A 101 -6.14 -1.68 6.99
CA THR A 101 -5.78 -1.81 8.41
C THR A 101 -5.41 -3.25 8.77
N ILE A 102 -6.20 -4.22 8.30
CA ILE A 102 -5.91 -5.65 8.55
C ILE A 102 -4.60 -6.04 7.84
N GLY A 103 -4.40 -5.60 6.59
CA GLY A 103 -3.15 -5.83 5.85
C GLY A 103 -1.92 -5.29 6.60
N GLU A 104 -2.03 -4.12 7.20
CA GLU A 104 -0.93 -3.48 7.95
C GLU A 104 -0.53 -4.23 9.23
N MET A 105 -1.44 -5.09 9.76
CA MET A 105 -1.09 -5.94 10.90
C MET A 105 0.08 -6.87 10.59
N THR A 106 0.31 -7.23 9.32
CA THR A 106 1.47 -8.04 8.93
C THR A 106 2.79 -7.30 9.21
N CYS A 107 2.87 -5.99 8.94
CA CYS A 107 4.04 -5.17 9.24
C CYS A 107 4.28 -5.09 10.75
N TYR A 108 3.21 -4.90 11.52
CA TYR A 108 3.30 -4.92 12.98
C TYR A 108 3.80 -6.27 13.50
N LEU A 109 3.24 -7.39 13.01
CA LEU A 109 3.64 -8.74 13.44
C LEU A 109 5.08 -9.08 13.05
N LEU A 110 5.54 -8.62 11.90
CA LEU A 110 6.94 -8.76 11.48
C LEU A 110 7.88 -8.01 12.43
N GLY A 111 7.55 -6.78 12.77
CA GLY A 111 8.28 -6.02 13.78
C GLY A 111 8.28 -6.73 15.14
N PHE A 112 7.12 -7.18 15.59
CA PHE A 112 6.94 -7.89 16.87
C PHE A 112 7.76 -9.19 16.95
N SER A 113 7.91 -9.90 15.83
CA SER A 113 8.73 -11.12 15.74
C SER A 113 10.25 -10.85 15.71
N GLY A 114 10.67 -9.59 15.72
CA GLY A 114 12.08 -9.19 15.60
C GLY A 114 12.68 -9.41 14.21
N ARG A 115 11.87 -9.76 13.20
CA ARG A 115 12.29 -10.02 11.82
C ARG A 115 12.13 -8.81 10.90
N GLY A 116 11.61 -7.70 11.40
CA GLY A 116 11.41 -6.48 10.63
C GLY A 116 12.75 -5.87 10.21
N ILE A 117 13.03 -5.87 8.91
CA ILE A 117 14.22 -5.22 8.34
C ILE A 117 13.78 -3.83 7.85
N VAL A 118 14.14 -2.80 8.59
CA VAL A 118 13.99 -1.42 8.13
C VAL A 118 15.25 -1.03 7.37
N GLN A 119 15.17 -0.94 6.05
CA GLN A 119 16.30 -0.64 5.18
C GLN A 119 16.87 0.78 5.42
N ASN A 120 16.02 1.72 5.85
CA ASN A 120 16.43 3.10 6.08
C ASN A 120 16.54 3.42 7.57
N LYS A 121 17.77 3.40 8.10
CA LYS A 121 18.07 3.67 9.50
C LYS A 121 17.52 5.03 9.96
N ARG A 122 17.61 6.07 9.11
CA ARG A 122 17.12 7.42 9.45
C ARG A 122 15.60 7.43 9.67
N MET A 123 14.85 6.74 8.81
CA MET A 123 13.40 6.62 8.96
C MET A 123 13.03 5.80 10.20
N TYR A 124 13.78 4.74 10.47
CA TYR A 124 13.62 3.95 11.69
C TYR A 124 13.80 4.80 12.94
N ASP A 125 14.93 5.49 13.09
CA ASP A 125 15.25 6.30 14.25
C ASP A 125 14.22 7.44 14.44
N MET A 126 13.70 7.99 13.35
CA MET A 126 12.65 9.00 13.38
C MET A 126 11.34 8.41 13.88
N ALA A 127 10.93 7.27 13.36
CA ALA A 127 9.69 6.58 13.75
C ALA A 127 9.74 6.17 15.23
N VAL A 128 10.87 5.66 15.72
CA VAL A 128 11.08 5.34 17.14
C VAL A 128 10.88 6.58 18.02
N ARG A 129 11.58 7.69 17.69
CA ARG A 129 11.47 8.93 18.47
C ARG A 129 10.05 9.48 18.48
N TRP A 130 9.37 9.45 17.35
CA TRP A 130 8.02 9.98 17.24
C TRP A 130 7.01 9.10 17.95
N LEU A 131 7.14 7.78 17.86
CA LEU A 131 6.28 6.86 18.57
C LEU A 131 6.45 6.97 20.10
N GLN A 132 7.68 7.13 20.58
CA GLN A 132 7.95 7.34 22.00
C GLN A 132 7.41 8.69 22.51
N LYS A 133 7.45 9.74 21.68
CA LYS A 133 7.01 11.08 22.07
C LYS A 133 5.51 11.27 21.98
N TRP A 134 4.86 10.77 20.92
CA TRP A 134 3.47 11.05 20.60
C TRP A 134 2.54 9.82 20.70
N GLY A 135 3.10 8.63 20.82
CA GLY A 135 2.35 7.39 21.02
C GLY A 135 1.29 7.14 19.92
N VAL A 136 0.04 6.98 20.34
CA VAL A 136 -1.10 6.68 19.47
C VAL A 136 -1.33 7.74 18.39
N TRP A 137 -1.11 9.00 18.69
CA TRP A 137 -1.37 10.11 17.77
C TRP A 137 -0.49 10.09 16.52
N VAL A 138 0.78 9.70 16.67
CA VAL A 138 1.66 9.61 15.49
C VAL A 138 1.23 8.47 14.58
N ILE A 139 0.76 7.35 15.14
CA ILE A 139 0.25 6.22 14.36
C ILE A 139 -0.96 6.67 13.55
N PHE A 140 -1.91 7.38 14.17
CA PHE A 140 -3.08 7.91 13.49
C PHE A 140 -2.70 8.87 12.35
N VAL A 141 -1.83 9.84 12.61
CA VAL A 141 -1.39 10.83 11.60
C VAL A 141 -0.69 10.14 10.43
N PHE A 142 0.22 9.20 10.69
CA PHE A 142 0.90 8.44 9.64
C PHE A 142 -0.09 7.58 8.84
N ALA A 143 -1.08 6.97 9.49
CA ALA A 143 -2.11 6.19 8.80
C ALA A 143 -3.00 7.07 7.91
N ALA A 144 -3.29 8.31 8.31
CA ALA A 144 -4.12 9.25 7.58
C ALA A 144 -3.38 9.96 6.42
N THR A 145 -2.04 9.99 6.45
CA THR A 145 -1.22 10.64 5.43
C THR A 145 -0.63 9.65 4.44
N PRO A 146 -0.13 10.09 3.26
CA PRO A 146 0.58 9.22 2.31
C PRO A 146 2.02 8.89 2.76
N ALA A 147 2.30 8.94 4.05
CA ALA A 147 3.59 8.58 4.62
C ALA A 147 3.83 7.06 4.54
N PRO A 148 5.11 6.60 4.53
CA PRO A 148 5.45 5.17 4.51
C PRO A 148 5.10 4.53 5.86
N PHE A 149 3.86 4.07 5.97
CA PHE A 149 3.30 3.52 7.20
C PHE A 149 3.91 2.17 7.60
N ASP A 150 4.43 1.39 6.62
CA ASP A 150 5.06 0.09 6.86
C ASP A 150 6.19 0.19 7.91
N VAL A 151 7.00 1.24 7.82
CA VAL A 151 8.08 1.50 8.80
C VAL A 151 7.50 1.74 10.19
N MET A 152 6.41 2.52 10.29
CA MET A 152 5.75 2.80 11.56
C MET A 152 5.14 1.53 12.16
N GLY A 153 4.52 0.67 11.33
CA GLY A 153 3.99 -0.63 11.73
C GLY A 153 5.08 -1.54 12.30
N MET A 154 6.21 -1.69 11.56
CA MET A 154 7.35 -2.47 12.02
C MET A 154 7.95 -1.95 13.33
N VAL A 155 8.13 -0.64 13.46
CA VAL A 155 8.66 0.00 14.68
C VAL A 155 7.72 -0.19 15.86
N ALA A 156 6.41 -0.02 15.65
CA ALA A 156 5.42 -0.26 16.70
C ALA A 156 5.44 -1.71 17.18
N GLY A 157 5.57 -2.67 16.26
CA GLY A 157 5.73 -4.09 16.58
C GLY A 157 7.02 -4.38 17.36
N LEU A 158 8.17 -3.85 16.90
CA LEU A 158 9.48 -4.05 17.53
C LEU A 158 9.53 -3.47 18.96
N LEU A 159 8.93 -2.30 19.16
CA LEU A 159 8.80 -1.68 20.48
C LEU A 159 7.69 -2.31 21.34
N ARG A 160 7.05 -3.38 20.86
CA ARG A 160 5.92 -4.05 21.54
C ARG A 160 4.81 -3.08 21.95
N PHE A 161 4.55 -2.09 21.08
CA PHE A 161 3.43 -1.17 21.32
C PHE A 161 2.12 -1.94 21.42
N PRO A 162 1.19 -1.61 22.34
CA PRO A 162 -0.03 -2.38 22.54
C PRO A 162 -0.84 -2.53 21.25
N PHE A 163 -1.07 -3.78 20.80
CA PHE A 163 -1.73 -4.12 19.53
C PHE A 163 -3.05 -3.39 19.34
N TRP A 164 -3.91 -3.40 20.36
CA TRP A 164 -5.23 -2.74 20.27
C TRP A 164 -5.12 -1.23 20.08
N LYS A 165 -4.16 -0.56 20.73
CA LYS A 165 -3.92 0.87 20.55
C LYS A 165 -3.41 1.15 19.13
N PHE A 166 -2.54 0.29 18.61
CA PHE A 166 -2.06 0.38 17.23
C PHE A 166 -3.21 0.20 16.24
N PHE A 167 -4.02 -0.84 16.39
CA PHE A 167 -5.17 -1.11 15.52
C PHE A 167 -6.19 0.03 15.54
N LEU A 168 -6.62 0.48 16.74
CA LEU A 168 -7.60 1.55 16.90
C LEU A 168 -7.12 2.91 16.40
N ALA A 169 -5.80 3.17 16.38
CA ALA A 169 -5.25 4.37 15.78
C ALA A 169 -5.13 4.27 14.25
N THR A 170 -4.73 3.09 13.76
CA THR A 170 -4.56 2.85 12.32
C THR A 170 -5.88 2.87 11.57
N LEU A 171 -6.93 2.27 12.14
CA LEU A 171 -8.23 2.11 11.50
C LEU A 171 -8.84 3.44 11.04
N PRO A 172 -9.11 4.42 11.91
CA PRO A 172 -9.69 5.69 11.49
C PRO A 172 -8.76 6.48 10.57
N GLY A 173 -7.44 6.42 10.77
CA GLY A 173 -6.49 7.07 9.88
C GLY A 173 -6.54 6.51 8.45
N LYS A 174 -6.55 5.20 8.30
CA LYS A 174 -6.68 4.53 6.99
C LYS A 174 -8.03 4.81 6.34
N ILE A 175 -9.13 4.78 7.10
CA ILE A 175 -10.47 5.08 6.60
C ILE A 175 -10.49 6.50 6.04
N ILE A 176 -10.03 7.50 6.79
CA ILE A 176 -9.98 8.89 6.34
C ILE A 176 -9.16 9.01 5.05
N LYS A 177 -7.95 8.44 5.02
CA LYS A 177 -7.08 8.46 3.84
C LYS A 177 -7.78 7.88 2.62
N TYR A 178 -8.40 6.73 2.74
CA TYR A 178 -9.01 6.05 1.62
C TYR A 178 -10.33 6.67 1.17
N ILE A 179 -11.10 7.25 2.08
CA ILE A 179 -12.25 8.11 1.73
C ILE A 179 -11.78 9.29 0.89
N VAL A 180 -10.75 10.00 1.33
CA VAL A 180 -10.20 11.15 0.58
C VAL A 180 -9.72 10.72 -0.81
N LEU A 181 -9.03 9.59 -0.92
CA LEU A 181 -8.57 9.05 -2.22
C LEU A 181 -9.74 8.66 -3.12
N ALA A 182 -10.77 8.01 -2.59
CA ALA A 182 -11.96 7.62 -3.35
C ALA A 182 -12.74 8.85 -3.83
N TYR A 183 -12.90 9.87 -3.00
CA TYR A 183 -13.51 11.14 -3.42
C TYR A 183 -12.67 11.89 -4.45
N ALA A 184 -11.35 11.85 -4.34
CA ALA A 184 -10.48 12.42 -5.36
C ALA A 184 -10.69 11.74 -6.73
N GLY A 185 -10.96 10.42 -6.74
CA GLY A 185 -11.35 9.69 -7.95
C GLY A 185 -12.70 10.15 -8.52
N ALA A 186 -13.72 10.25 -7.66
CA ALA A 186 -15.05 10.69 -8.08
C ALA A 186 -15.06 12.13 -8.64
N LEU A 187 -14.44 13.06 -7.94
CA LEU A 187 -14.36 14.47 -8.36
C LEU A 187 -13.47 14.68 -9.58
N GLY A 188 -12.34 13.96 -9.64
CA GLY A 188 -11.46 14.01 -10.80
C GLY A 188 -12.16 13.51 -12.07
N TRP A 189 -13.01 12.51 -11.94
CA TRP A 189 -13.83 12.01 -13.04
C TRP A 189 -14.86 13.03 -13.52
N GLU A 190 -15.61 13.66 -12.63
CA GLU A 190 -16.55 14.70 -13.00
C GLU A 190 -15.88 15.87 -13.73
N ALA A 191 -14.66 16.25 -13.29
CA ALA A 191 -13.89 17.30 -13.94
C ALA A 191 -13.49 16.91 -15.38
N VAL A 192 -13.08 15.66 -15.59
CA VAL A 192 -12.76 15.14 -16.94
C VAL A 192 -13.99 15.14 -17.83
N LEU A 193 -15.12 14.64 -17.35
CA LEU A 193 -16.38 14.66 -18.12
C LEU A 193 -16.79 16.07 -18.55
N ARG A 194 -16.68 17.05 -17.65
CA ARG A 194 -17.00 18.47 -17.97
C ARG A 194 -16.05 19.08 -18.98
N PHE A 195 -14.82 18.58 -19.08
CA PHE A 195 -13.86 19.09 -20.06
C PHE A 195 -14.14 18.57 -21.47
N PHE A 196 -14.74 17.40 -21.60
CA PHE A 196 -15.06 16.76 -22.89
C PHE A 196 -16.52 16.94 -23.34
N SER A 197 -17.38 17.51 -22.50
CA SER A 197 -18.77 17.87 -22.84
C SER A 197 -18.90 19.32 -23.27
#